data_7c2cd00a1870cc636f273ccb848e70e8
#
_entry.id   7c2cd00a1870cc636f273ccb848e70e8
#
_cell.length_a   1.000
_cell.length_b   1.000
_cell.length_c   1.000
_cell.angle_alpha   90.00
_cell.angle_beta   90.00
_cell.angle_gamma   90.00
#
_symmetry.space_group_name_H-M   'P 1'
#
loop_
_entity.id
_entity.type
_entity.pdbx_description
1 polymer ?
#
loop_
_entity_poly.entity_id
_entity_poly.type
_entity_poly.pdbx_seq_one_letter_code
_entity_poly.pdbx_strand_id
1 'polypeptide(L)'
;MIALARRTLHAALAGGLAAAAVWTAGVPAEAAVAATVSVDFTKPIRTIAPTDFGIGITGYGEGSYITNDPKHQARLRALGVGRMRIELHYQEPGNHDSPIICGGYECATEVSGDAWINAIRDLGAEPVVILQVDGRQSAEVNRGDAVALYKHFAATGKPVQRFILGNELNCVCTPDKPEMTAAEYSSRFNLITDALRAENPAVKVGGPATAWDDHDYIRTFLQGSGSRVDFVDYHDYGNGFDEITDEALLGSVIRDYETDIKEVSALAESVLGRKIDLQIGEFNSDFNDPDGHRTLTHFNTLWGAAALGQILHAGASAYQYGDKNGQLGLTSTNGEGNIPRSEPLPIYHGIGMYTGEGLFRPFGKTVVQASANNDKLHVFASDQSKNVVLVNVGADPIEAGLALTGLTAGTAAIWQSTSDAWTPHRTGTAAIAGGKATVTLPAGSATTLVIDQQGLSATYFDNADLTGATVTRIDPTVNFDWGSAAPDPAIGADTFSVRWTGKVMADKAETYTFVTTTDDGVRLWVDGKPLIDNWTDHSKRDDTGQVALSAGTHDIKMEFYDSGYDAIAELRWESPSIPRQIIPAEKLLAG
;
A
#
# COMPACT_ATOMS: atom_id res chain seq x y z
N MET A 1 61.68 12.18 11.07
CA MET A 1 62.74 12.43 12.08
C MET A 1 62.04 12.61 13.41
N ILE A 2 62.48 11.82 14.38
CA ILE A 2 62.32 11.90 15.85
C ILE A 2 60.91 11.45 16.31
N ALA A 3 60.68 10.26 16.77
CA ALA A 3 61.22 9.29 17.75
C ALA A 3 60.72 9.51 19.20
N LEU A 4 60.00 8.45 19.64
CA LEU A 4 60.00 7.74 20.94
C LEU A 4 59.86 8.52 22.25
N ALA A 5 58.93 8.03 23.11
CA ALA A 5 59.33 7.44 24.38
C ALA A 5 58.17 6.65 25.07
N ARG A 6 58.41 5.35 25.25
CA ARG A 6 57.73 4.44 26.17
C ARG A 6 58.09 4.79 27.64
N ARG A 7 57.17 4.64 28.58
CA ARG A 7 57.49 4.22 29.96
C ARG A 7 56.44 3.28 30.52
N THR A 8 56.84 2.06 30.70
CA THR A 8 56.26 1.02 31.57
C THR A 8 56.54 1.33 33.04
N LEU A 9 55.55 1.11 33.90
CA LEU A 9 55.82 0.84 35.32
C LEU A 9 54.89 -0.26 35.82
N HIS A 10 55.48 -1.36 36.28
CA HIS A 10 54.85 -2.43 37.04
C HIS A 10 54.84 -2.06 38.51
N ALA A 11 53.75 -2.35 39.21
CA ALA A 11 53.77 -2.69 40.65
C ALA A 11 52.56 -3.53 41.04
N ALA A 12 52.79 -4.51 41.86
CA ALA A 12 51.98 -5.68 42.12
C ALA A 12 51.04 -5.55 43.34
N LEU A 13 49.98 -6.35 43.26
CA LEU A 13 49.21 -7.06 44.32
C LEU A 13 49.11 -6.50 45.74
N ALA A 14 47.85 -6.33 46.18
CA ALA A 14 47.34 -6.93 47.43
C ALA A 14 45.80 -6.88 47.44
N GLY A 15 45.16 -7.96 47.86
CA GLY A 15 43.75 -8.25 47.70
C GLY A 15 42.82 -7.52 48.67
N GLY A 16 41.56 -7.53 48.27
CA GLY A 16 40.42 -7.09 49.05
C GLY A 16 39.14 -7.33 48.24
N LEU A 17 38.45 -8.46 48.46
CA LEU A 17 37.09 -8.69 47.97
C LEU A 17 36.15 -7.70 48.64
N ALA A 18 35.75 -6.66 47.92
CA ALA A 18 34.57 -5.87 48.22
C ALA A 18 33.58 -6.07 47.05
N ALA A 19 32.45 -6.71 47.34
CA ALA A 19 31.35 -6.82 46.41
C ALA A 19 30.79 -5.41 46.14
N ALA A 20 31.19 -4.81 45.03
CA ALA A 20 30.56 -3.60 44.51
C ALA A 20 29.26 -4.01 43.81
N ALA A 21 28.13 -3.74 44.43
CA ALA A 21 26.84 -3.69 43.74
C ALA A 21 26.94 -2.59 42.69
N VAL A 22 27.05 -2.99 41.40
CA VAL A 22 26.89 -2.08 40.26
C VAL A 22 25.42 -1.72 40.23
N TRP A 23 25.09 -0.57 40.77
CA TRP A 23 23.85 0.12 40.40
C TRP A 23 24.03 0.59 38.97
N THR A 24 23.48 -0.17 38.02
CA THR A 24 23.15 0.40 36.71
C THR A 24 22.03 1.40 36.98
N ALA A 25 22.38 2.67 37.09
CA ALA A 25 21.42 3.74 36.98
C ALA A 25 20.81 3.58 35.55
N GLY A 26 19.62 3.03 35.49
CA GLY A 26 18.84 3.06 34.24
C GLY A 26 18.74 4.53 33.86
N VAL A 27 19.12 4.85 32.64
CA VAL A 27 18.79 6.13 32.01
C VAL A 27 17.27 6.29 32.19
N PRO A 28 16.78 7.37 32.82
CA PRO A 28 15.34 7.56 32.97
C PRO A 28 14.74 7.50 31.55
N ALA A 29 13.76 6.62 31.35
CA ALA A 29 13.00 6.61 30.12
C ALA A 29 12.45 8.02 29.94
N GLU A 30 12.80 8.67 28.86
CA GLU A 30 12.27 9.98 28.50
C GLU A 30 10.74 9.89 28.51
N ALA A 31 10.08 10.86 29.14
CA ALA A 31 8.63 10.83 29.29
C ALA A 31 8.00 11.00 27.90
N ALA A 32 7.17 10.03 27.48
CA ALA A 32 6.50 10.07 26.20
C ALA A 32 5.65 11.34 26.06
N VAL A 33 5.72 11.97 24.89
CA VAL A 33 4.89 13.14 24.55
C VAL A 33 3.47 12.65 24.25
N ALA A 34 2.47 13.26 24.88
CA ALA A 34 1.07 12.90 24.61
C ALA A 34 0.61 13.49 23.28
N ALA A 35 -0.03 12.70 22.44
CA ALA A 35 -0.69 13.16 21.22
C ALA A 35 -2.11 12.59 21.09
N THR A 36 -3.00 13.35 20.44
CA THR A 36 -4.32 12.88 20.06
C THR A 36 -4.35 12.62 18.55
N VAL A 37 -4.79 11.42 18.19
CA VAL A 37 -5.01 11.00 16.81
C VAL A 37 -6.51 10.80 16.60
N SER A 38 -7.05 11.40 15.55
CA SER A 38 -8.44 11.25 15.13
C SER A 38 -8.50 10.52 13.80
N VAL A 39 -9.27 9.43 13.72
CA VAL A 39 -9.56 8.71 12.48
C VAL A 39 -11.07 8.58 12.36
N ASP A 40 -11.62 8.95 11.21
CA ASP A 40 -13.04 8.84 10.92
C ASP A 40 -13.28 7.87 9.75
N PHE A 41 -13.55 6.61 10.06
CA PHE A 41 -13.80 5.55 9.07
C PHE A 41 -15.11 5.76 8.31
N THR A 42 -15.97 6.70 8.73
CA THR A 42 -17.22 7.05 8.04
C THR A 42 -17.05 8.15 7.01
N LYS A 43 -15.86 8.74 6.92
CA LYS A 43 -15.53 9.83 5.99
C LYS A 43 -14.50 9.41 4.96
N PRO A 44 -14.93 8.82 3.85
CA PRO A 44 -14.03 8.48 2.76
C PRO A 44 -13.49 9.76 2.09
N ILE A 45 -12.21 9.72 1.72
CA ILE A 45 -11.54 10.76 0.94
C ILE A 45 -11.47 10.33 -0.52
N ARG A 46 -10.93 9.13 -0.76
CA ARG A 46 -10.80 8.55 -2.11
C ARG A 46 -10.74 7.02 -2.06
N THR A 47 -11.03 6.42 -3.21
CA THR A 47 -10.73 5.00 -3.43
C THR A 47 -9.36 4.89 -4.08
N ILE A 48 -8.53 3.97 -3.62
CA ILE A 48 -7.25 3.59 -4.20
C ILE A 48 -7.32 2.18 -4.78
N ALA A 49 -6.56 1.95 -5.84
CA ALA A 49 -6.38 0.65 -6.47
C ALA A 49 -4.97 0.11 -6.16
N PRO A 50 -4.72 -1.20 -6.27
CA PRO A 50 -3.36 -1.73 -6.21
C PRO A 50 -2.40 -1.05 -7.20
N THR A 51 -2.93 -0.54 -8.31
CA THR A 51 -2.20 0.18 -9.35
C THR A 51 -1.85 1.63 -8.99
N ASP A 52 -2.29 2.15 -7.84
CA ASP A 52 -1.87 3.46 -7.34
C ASP A 52 -0.50 3.42 -6.64
N PHE A 53 0.03 2.23 -6.41
CA PHE A 53 1.43 2.05 -6.04
C PHE A 53 2.20 1.33 -7.14
N GLY A 54 3.28 1.94 -7.59
CA GLY A 54 4.15 1.45 -8.64
C GLY A 54 5.63 1.64 -8.32
N ILE A 55 6.47 1.10 -9.20
CA ILE A 55 7.92 1.28 -9.17
C ILE A 55 8.49 1.54 -10.57
N GLY A 56 9.62 2.22 -10.63
CA GLY A 56 10.46 2.29 -11.83
C GLY A 56 11.37 1.06 -11.93
N ILE A 57 11.50 0.49 -13.12
CA ILE A 57 12.56 -0.46 -13.43
C ILE A 57 13.77 0.34 -13.88
N THR A 58 14.86 0.23 -13.14
CA THR A 58 16.11 0.98 -13.39
C THR A 58 17.32 0.08 -13.48
N GLY A 59 17.16 -1.19 -13.14
CA GLY A 59 18.22 -2.17 -13.20
C GLY A 59 18.37 -2.77 -14.59
N TYR A 60 19.04 -2.07 -15.52
CA TYR A 60 19.27 -2.53 -16.89
C TYR A 60 20.64 -3.15 -17.14
N GLY A 61 21.54 -3.16 -16.18
CA GLY A 61 22.90 -3.68 -16.32
C GLY A 61 23.04 -5.15 -15.92
N GLU A 62 24.28 -5.66 -15.85
CA GLU A 62 24.58 -7.07 -15.65
C GLU A 62 23.92 -7.72 -14.44
N GLY A 63 23.18 -8.76 -14.70
CA GLY A 63 23.09 -9.97 -13.85
C GLY A 63 22.09 -9.90 -12.76
N SER A 64 20.99 -9.59 -12.57
CA SER A 64 20.01 -9.86 -11.50
C SER A 64 18.91 -8.82 -11.39
N TYR A 65 18.01 -8.97 -12.25
CA TYR A 65 16.88 -8.09 -12.32
C TYR A 65 15.60 -8.89 -12.18
N ILE A 66 14.45 -8.23 -12.34
CA ILE A 66 13.16 -8.93 -12.28
C ILE A 66 13.06 -10.12 -13.25
N THR A 67 13.96 -10.25 -14.22
CA THR A 67 13.96 -11.35 -15.20
C THR A 67 14.68 -12.60 -14.71
N ASN A 68 15.65 -12.46 -13.80
CA ASN A 68 16.53 -13.58 -13.42
C ASN A 68 16.98 -13.61 -11.96
N ASP A 69 16.40 -12.77 -11.08
CA ASP A 69 16.66 -12.78 -9.64
C ASP A 69 15.42 -13.25 -8.85
N PRO A 70 15.31 -14.54 -8.52
CA PRO A 70 14.14 -15.07 -7.79
C PRO A 70 13.93 -14.43 -6.42
N LYS A 71 15.03 -13.99 -5.76
CA LYS A 71 14.96 -13.35 -4.44
C LYS A 71 14.36 -11.95 -4.56
N HIS A 72 14.82 -11.16 -5.54
CA HIS A 72 14.24 -9.87 -5.84
C HIS A 72 12.77 -9.99 -6.24
N GLN A 73 12.44 -10.94 -7.14
CA GLN A 73 11.04 -11.21 -7.51
C GLN A 73 10.16 -11.54 -6.30
N ALA A 74 10.67 -12.34 -5.35
CA ALA A 74 9.92 -12.66 -4.14
C ALA A 74 9.65 -11.42 -3.27
N ARG A 75 10.63 -10.50 -3.18
CA ARG A 75 10.46 -9.21 -2.48
C ARG A 75 9.40 -8.34 -3.15
N LEU A 76 9.42 -8.22 -4.47
CA LEU A 76 8.43 -7.44 -5.21
C LEU A 76 7.01 -8.02 -5.10
N ARG A 77 6.87 -9.36 -5.11
CA ARG A 77 5.57 -10.02 -4.86
C ARG A 77 5.06 -9.74 -3.44
N ALA A 78 5.94 -9.84 -2.45
CA ALA A 78 5.58 -9.54 -1.05
C ALA A 78 5.15 -8.08 -0.87
N LEU A 79 5.78 -7.17 -1.60
CA LEU A 79 5.43 -5.74 -1.58
C LEU A 79 4.12 -5.43 -2.32
N GLY A 80 3.66 -6.32 -3.20
CA GLY A 80 2.36 -6.15 -3.87
C GLY A 80 2.32 -4.98 -4.87
N VAL A 81 3.40 -4.78 -5.62
CA VAL A 81 3.50 -3.69 -6.61
C VAL A 81 2.46 -3.87 -7.72
N GLY A 82 1.62 -2.87 -7.94
CA GLY A 82 0.55 -2.93 -8.93
C GLY A 82 0.93 -2.47 -10.32
N ARG A 83 1.94 -1.60 -10.48
CA ARG A 83 2.47 -1.11 -11.75
C ARG A 83 3.99 -1.06 -11.73
N MET A 84 4.58 -1.30 -12.91
CA MET A 84 6.03 -1.14 -13.09
C MET A 84 6.30 -0.30 -14.34
N ARG A 85 6.95 0.85 -14.16
CA ARG A 85 7.45 1.72 -15.24
C ARG A 85 8.73 1.12 -15.80
N ILE A 86 8.84 1.04 -17.11
CA ILE A 86 10.05 0.58 -17.80
C ILE A 86 10.28 1.39 -19.07
N GLU A 87 11.49 1.88 -19.27
CA GLU A 87 11.88 2.51 -20.51
C GLU A 87 12.25 1.43 -21.53
N LEU A 88 11.55 1.42 -22.67
CA LEU A 88 11.81 0.50 -23.76
C LEU A 88 12.05 1.26 -25.07
N HIS A 89 13.04 0.80 -25.81
CA HIS A 89 13.39 1.34 -27.12
C HIS A 89 13.14 0.30 -28.19
N TYR A 90 12.63 0.76 -29.34
CA TYR A 90 12.55 -0.01 -30.56
C TYR A 90 13.70 0.41 -31.46
N GLN A 91 14.48 -0.55 -31.95
CA GLN A 91 15.53 -0.31 -32.92
C GLN A 91 15.21 -1.08 -34.21
N GLU A 92 15.12 -0.35 -35.33
CA GLU A 92 15.02 -0.96 -36.66
C GLU A 92 16.22 -1.87 -36.93
N PRO A 93 16.03 -2.95 -37.71
CA PRO A 93 17.12 -3.83 -38.08
C PRO A 93 18.18 -3.06 -38.91
N GLY A 94 19.28 -2.69 -38.27
CA GLY A 94 20.45 -2.16 -38.97
C GLY A 94 21.29 -3.29 -39.51
N ASN A 95 22.21 -3.82 -38.70
CA ASN A 95 23.06 -4.98 -39.01
C ASN A 95 22.50 -6.31 -38.42
N HIS A 96 21.26 -6.36 -37.97
CA HIS A 96 20.60 -7.53 -37.37
C HIS A 96 19.43 -7.97 -38.23
N ASP A 97 19.15 -9.28 -38.26
CA ASP A 97 18.07 -9.87 -39.06
C ASP A 97 16.66 -9.59 -38.54
N SER A 98 16.51 -8.95 -37.37
CA SER A 98 15.24 -8.66 -36.72
C SER A 98 15.30 -7.36 -35.92
N PRO A 99 14.15 -6.64 -35.78
CA PRO A 99 14.10 -5.49 -34.89
C PRO A 99 14.38 -5.90 -33.45
N ILE A 100 15.07 -5.04 -32.70
CA ILE A 100 15.41 -5.25 -31.30
C ILE A 100 14.56 -4.33 -30.45
N ILE A 101 13.89 -4.89 -29.43
CA ILE A 101 13.30 -4.13 -28.33
C ILE A 101 14.15 -4.37 -27.11
N CYS A 102 14.69 -3.31 -26.57
CA CYS A 102 15.62 -3.34 -25.46
C CYS A 102 15.19 -2.38 -24.35
N GLY A 103 15.64 -2.63 -23.14
CA GLY A 103 15.37 -1.79 -21.98
C GLY A 103 16.50 -0.84 -21.66
N GLY A 104 16.14 0.29 -21.00
CA GLY A 104 17.08 1.27 -20.49
C GLY A 104 17.69 2.19 -21.52
N TYR A 105 18.47 3.11 -20.98
CA TYR A 105 19.15 4.10 -21.78
C TYR A 105 20.10 3.42 -22.80
N GLU A 106 20.00 3.79 -24.08
CA GLU A 106 20.85 3.29 -25.18
C GLU A 106 20.81 1.77 -25.43
N CYS A 107 19.74 1.08 -25.05
CA CYS A 107 19.65 -0.37 -25.25
C CYS A 107 20.80 -1.14 -24.58
N ALA A 108 21.20 -0.75 -23.40
CA ALA A 108 22.35 -1.28 -22.69
C ALA A 108 22.18 -2.70 -22.13
N THR A 109 21.10 -3.43 -22.49
CA THR A 109 20.79 -4.71 -21.84
C THR A 109 20.81 -5.88 -22.80
N GLU A 110 21.28 -7.03 -22.30
CA GLU A 110 21.19 -8.33 -22.98
C GLU A 110 19.76 -8.93 -22.88
N VAL A 111 18.86 -8.30 -22.13
CA VAL A 111 17.51 -8.81 -21.85
C VAL A 111 16.53 -8.18 -22.84
N SER A 112 15.78 -9.01 -23.56
CA SER A 112 14.80 -8.55 -24.52
C SER A 112 13.60 -7.84 -23.84
N GLY A 113 12.95 -6.91 -24.56
CA GLY A 113 11.73 -6.25 -24.10
C GLY A 113 10.63 -7.23 -23.73
N ASP A 114 10.51 -8.34 -24.48
CA ASP A 114 9.54 -9.41 -24.17
C ASP A 114 9.80 -10.05 -22.80
N ALA A 115 11.05 -10.31 -22.48
CA ALA A 115 11.42 -10.89 -21.19
C ALA A 115 11.07 -9.94 -20.04
N TRP A 116 11.32 -8.63 -20.18
CA TRP A 116 10.94 -7.60 -19.21
C TRP A 116 9.43 -7.55 -19.01
N ILE A 117 8.65 -7.40 -20.09
CA ILE A 117 7.19 -7.30 -20.03
C ILE A 117 6.55 -8.57 -19.44
N ASN A 118 7.08 -9.76 -19.78
CA ASN A 118 6.61 -11.00 -19.19
C ASN A 118 6.92 -11.07 -17.70
N ALA A 119 8.14 -10.71 -17.29
CA ALA A 119 8.51 -10.71 -15.87
C ALA A 119 7.66 -9.74 -15.04
N ILE A 120 7.34 -8.54 -15.54
CA ILE A 120 6.42 -7.61 -14.88
C ILE A 120 5.05 -8.27 -14.67
N ARG A 121 4.50 -8.90 -15.70
CA ARG A 121 3.19 -9.57 -15.62
C ARG A 121 3.19 -10.79 -14.70
N ASP A 122 4.27 -11.56 -14.69
CA ASP A 122 4.44 -12.73 -13.81
C ASP A 122 4.54 -12.31 -12.33
N LEU A 123 4.91 -11.06 -12.06
CA LEU A 123 4.85 -10.44 -10.73
C LEU A 123 3.45 -9.95 -10.35
N GLY A 124 2.48 -10.00 -11.28
CA GLY A 124 1.12 -9.52 -11.08
C GLY A 124 0.94 -8.01 -11.32
N ALA A 125 1.95 -7.33 -11.86
CA ALA A 125 1.92 -5.89 -12.12
C ALA A 125 1.51 -5.56 -13.56
N GLU A 126 0.94 -4.36 -13.75
CA GLU A 126 0.68 -3.75 -15.06
C GLU A 126 1.96 -3.09 -15.59
N PRO A 127 2.44 -3.42 -16.80
CA PRO A 127 3.55 -2.72 -17.40
C PRO A 127 3.12 -1.32 -17.87
N VAL A 128 3.92 -0.31 -17.51
CA VAL A 128 3.84 1.07 -17.99
C VAL A 128 5.10 1.36 -18.78
N VAL A 129 4.98 1.51 -20.09
CA VAL A 129 6.15 1.69 -20.95
C VAL A 129 6.42 3.16 -21.19
N ILE A 130 7.64 3.58 -20.85
CA ILE A 130 8.16 4.90 -21.21
C ILE A 130 8.71 4.80 -22.63
N LEU A 131 8.19 5.62 -23.52
CA LEU A 131 8.64 5.72 -24.91
C LEU A 131 9.54 6.95 -25.06
N GLN A 132 10.64 6.77 -25.76
CA GLN A 132 11.55 7.86 -26.06
C GLN A 132 10.89 8.88 -27.01
N VAL A 133 10.93 10.15 -26.65
CA VAL A 133 10.46 11.29 -27.48
C VAL A 133 11.41 12.47 -27.41
N ASP A 134 12.67 12.21 -27.13
CA ASP A 134 13.69 13.26 -27.08
C ASP A 134 14.01 13.85 -28.47
N GLY A 135 14.70 14.99 -28.47
CA GLY A 135 15.06 15.71 -29.70
C GLY A 135 16.19 15.09 -30.54
N ARG A 136 16.75 13.94 -30.14
CA ARG A 136 17.83 13.26 -30.88
C ARG A 136 17.34 12.65 -32.17
N GLN A 137 16.04 12.30 -32.23
CA GLN A 137 15.39 11.77 -33.40
C GLN A 137 14.28 12.70 -33.91
N SER A 138 13.87 12.54 -35.16
CA SER A 138 12.70 13.28 -35.68
C SER A 138 11.42 12.76 -35.02
N ALA A 139 10.40 13.60 -34.95
CA ALA A 139 9.07 13.21 -34.42
C ALA A 139 8.46 12.02 -35.18
N GLU A 140 8.70 11.92 -36.50
CA GLU A 140 8.21 10.83 -37.33
C GLU A 140 8.91 9.49 -37.03
N VAL A 141 10.19 9.52 -36.67
CA VAL A 141 10.92 8.32 -36.24
C VAL A 141 10.37 7.88 -34.88
N ASN A 142 10.28 8.79 -33.89
CA ASN A 142 9.67 8.45 -32.58
C ASN A 142 8.26 7.86 -32.72
N ARG A 143 7.44 8.41 -33.63
CA ARG A 143 6.11 7.87 -33.95
C ARG A 143 6.18 6.45 -34.51
N GLY A 144 7.07 6.24 -35.48
CA GLY A 144 7.30 4.93 -36.10
C GLY A 144 7.70 3.86 -35.09
N ASP A 145 8.66 4.19 -34.24
CA ASP A 145 9.20 3.31 -33.19
C ASP A 145 8.11 2.96 -32.16
N ALA A 146 7.33 3.95 -31.72
CA ALA A 146 6.22 3.75 -30.79
C ALA A 146 5.16 2.77 -31.35
N VAL A 147 4.78 2.94 -32.62
CA VAL A 147 3.79 2.06 -33.28
C VAL A 147 4.37 0.66 -33.49
N ALA A 148 5.64 0.56 -33.89
CA ALA A 148 6.31 -0.73 -34.10
C ALA A 148 6.40 -1.52 -32.78
N LEU A 149 6.79 -0.85 -31.68
CA LEU A 149 6.81 -1.44 -30.33
C LEU A 149 5.42 -1.90 -29.90
N TYR A 150 4.40 -1.06 -30.07
CA TYR A 150 3.02 -1.45 -29.75
C TYR A 150 2.58 -2.70 -30.54
N LYS A 151 2.79 -2.72 -31.87
CA LYS A 151 2.44 -3.85 -32.74
C LYS A 151 3.17 -5.13 -32.36
N HIS A 152 4.44 -5.03 -31.99
CA HIS A 152 5.20 -6.17 -31.50
C HIS A 152 4.50 -6.84 -30.31
N PHE A 153 4.23 -6.08 -29.23
CA PHE A 153 3.53 -6.64 -28.07
C PHE A 153 2.10 -7.07 -28.34
N ALA A 154 1.39 -6.37 -29.24
CA ALA A 154 0.05 -6.79 -29.64
C ALA A 154 0.06 -8.13 -30.37
N ALA A 155 1.07 -8.41 -31.20
CA ALA A 155 1.23 -9.68 -31.92
C ALA A 155 1.48 -10.88 -30.97
N THR A 156 1.99 -10.66 -29.75
CA THR A 156 2.14 -11.69 -28.72
C THR A 156 0.80 -12.06 -28.04
N GLY A 157 -0.30 -11.38 -28.36
CA GLY A 157 -1.59 -11.51 -27.69
C GLY A 157 -1.65 -10.83 -26.32
N LYS A 158 -0.62 -10.10 -25.93
CA LYS A 158 -0.49 -9.40 -24.64
C LYS A 158 -0.07 -7.93 -24.86
N PRO A 159 -0.92 -7.06 -25.46
CA PRO A 159 -0.55 -5.68 -25.74
C PRO A 159 -0.24 -4.91 -24.45
N VAL A 160 0.70 -3.98 -24.54
CA VAL A 160 0.89 -2.94 -23.52
C VAL A 160 -0.23 -1.90 -23.71
N GLN A 161 -0.84 -1.49 -22.59
CA GLN A 161 -2.01 -0.60 -22.64
C GLN A 161 -1.72 0.81 -22.11
N ARG A 162 -0.59 1.03 -21.42
CA ARG A 162 -0.26 2.29 -20.76
C ARG A 162 1.14 2.75 -21.12
N PHE A 163 1.23 4.00 -21.58
CA PHE A 163 2.46 4.61 -22.04
C PHE A 163 2.69 5.97 -21.41
N ILE A 164 3.95 6.27 -21.11
CA ILE A 164 4.46 7.60 -20.77
C ILE A 164 5.33 8.04 -21.95
N LEU A 165 5.17 9.26 -22.44
CA LEU A 165 5.98 9.77 -23.53
C LEU A 165 7.08 10.68 -22.99
N GLY A 166 8.34 10.25 -23.15
CA GLY A 166 9.53 10.96 -22.68
C GLY A 166 9.75 10.82 -21.16
N ASN A 167 10.87 11.36 -20.70
CA ASN A 167 11.29 11.42 -19.30
C ASN A 167 12.15 12.66 -19.09
N GLU A 168 11.71 13.58 -18.22
CA GLU A 168 12.44 14.78 -17.77
C GLU A 168 12.94 15.68 -18.91
N LEU A 169 12.09 15.93 -19.90
CA LEU A 169 12.45 16.75 -21.06
C LEU A 169 12.38 18.27 -20.79
N ASN A 170 11.91 18.68 -19.61
CA ASN A 170 11.87 20.06 -19.16
C ASN A 170 13.20 20.54 -18.54
N CYS A 171 14.23 19.70 -18.50
CA CYS A 171 15.53 20.05 -17.93
C CYS A 171 16.70 19.40 -18.67
N VAL A 172 17.88 19.98 -18.53
CA VAL A 172 19.16 19.35 -18.91
C VAL A 172 19.65 18.54 -17.72
N CYS A 173 18.81 17.61 -17.22
CA CYS A 173 19.11 16.81 -16.02
C CYS A 173 20.13 15.69 -16.31
N THR A 174 20.29 15.33 -17.57
CA THR A 174 21.33 14.41 -18.05
C THR A 174 22.12 15.05 -19.18
N PRO A 175 23.47 14.92 -19.22
CA PRO A 175 24.31 15.61 -20.20
C PRO A 175 23.95 15.35 -21.67
N ASP A 176 23.35 14.21 -21.95
CA ASP A 176 23.06 13.73 -23.31
C ASP A 176 21.60 13.92 -23.74
N LYS A 177 20.73 14.43 -22.88
CA LYS A 177 19.32 14.75 -23.22
C LYS A 177 19.16 16.25 -23.41
N PRO A 178 18.84 16.70 -24.63
CA PRO A 178 18.53 18.11 -24.85
C PRO A 178 17.17 18.43 -24.19
N GLU A 179 17.11 19.60 -23.55
CA GLU A 179 15.84 20.19 -23.11
C GLU A 179 14.92 20.38 -24.31
N MET A 180 13.63 20.06 -24.11
CA MET A 180 12.59 20.24 -25.11
C MET A 180 11.56 21.23 -24.59
N THR A 181 11.15 22.18 -25.41
CA THR A 181 10.06 23.09 -25.03
C THR A 181 8.74 22.34 -24.91
N ALA A 182 7.86 22.79 -23.99
CA ALA A 182 6.54 22.17 -23.80
C ALA A 182 5.67 22.19 -25.08
N ALA A 183 5.86 23.17 -25.95
CA ALA A 183 5.16 23.26 -27.25
C ALA A 183 5.65 22.19 -28.23
N GLU A 184 6.96 21.96 -28.32
CA GLU A 184 7.54 20.90 -29.16
C GLU A 184 7.15 19.54 -28.61
N TYR A 185 7.25 19.34 -27.29
CA TYR A 185 6.81 18.12 -26.62
C TYR A 185 5.34 17.81 -26.96
N SER A 186 4.43 18.80 -26.83
CA SER A 186 3.02 18.64 -27.14
C SER A 186 2.80 18.18 -28.59
N SER A 187 3.56 18.73 -29.53
CA SER A 187 3.46 18.35 -30.94
C SER A 187 3.84 16.88 -31.18
N ARG A 188 4.94 16.42 -30.56
CA ARG A 188 5.38 15.02 -30.61
C ARG A 188 4.42 14.09 -29.89
N PHE A 189 3.96 14.48 -28.69
CA PHE A 189 2.98 13.75 -27.90
C PHE A 189 1.70 13.50 -28.72
N ASN A 190 1.15 14.53 -29.37
CA ASN A 190 -0.05 14.42 -30.18
C ASN A 190 0.14 13.45 -31.35
N LEU A 191 1.25 13.58 -32.08
CA LEU A 191 1.57 12.74 -33.22
C LEU A 191 1.66 11.25 -32.85
N ILE A 192 2.35 10.95 -31.75
CA ILE A 192 2.54 9.57 -31.26
C ILE A 192 1.22 9.02 -30.70
N THR A 193 0.51 9.81 -29.89
CA THR A 193 -0.76 9.39 -29.26
C THR A 193 -1.82 9.07 -30.31
N ASP A 194 -1.96 9.92 -31.34
CA ASP A 194 -2.91 9.69 -32.43
C ASP A 194 -2.56 8.40 -33.18
N ALA A 195 -1.28 8.14 -33.41
CA ALA A 195 -0.82 6.92 -34.08
C ALA A 195 -1.06 5.65 -33.26
N LEU A 196 -0.77 5.68 -31.96
CA LEU A 196 -1.04 4.56 -31.05
C LEU A 196 -2.54 4.27 -30.96
N ARG A 197 -3.38 5.31 -30.88
CA ARG A 197 -4.85 5.16 -30.83
C ARG A 197 -5.47 4.73 -32.14
N ALA A 198 -4.81 4.97 -33.26
CA ALA A 198 -5.21 4.40 -34.54
C ALA A 198 -5.05 2.87 -34.57
N GLU A 199 -4.05 2.33 -33.85
CA GLU A 199 -3.88 0.88 -33.67
C GLU A 199 -4.84 0.32 -32.60
N ASN A 200 -5.02 1.04 -31.47
CA ASN A 200 -5.94 0.65 -30.41
C ASN A 200 -6.47 1.88 -29.63
N PRO A 201 -7.76 2.22 -29.78
CA PRO A 201 -8.35 3.36 -29.08
C PRO A 201 -8.35 3.27 -27.54
N ALA A 202 -8.14 2.07 -26.97
CA ALA A 202 -8.14 1.86 -25.53
C ALA A 202 -6.79 2.17 -24.85
N VAL A 203 -5.75 2.45 -25.63
CA VAL A 203 -4.42 2.78 -25.12
C VAL A 203 -4.47 4.06 -24.28
N LYS A 204 -3.87 4.01 -23.11
CA LYS A 204 -3.72 5.13 -22.19
C LYS A 204 -2.35 5.77 -22.35
N VAL A 205 -2.34 7.06 -22.61
CA VAL A 205 -1.10 7.82 -22.85
C VAL A 205 -1.07 9.03 -21.95
N GLY A 206 0.04 9.22 -21.25
CA GLY A 206 0.27 10.34 -20.33
C GLY A 206 1.69 10.89 -20.41
N GLY A 207 1.92 11.90 -19.61
CA GLY A 207 3.15 12.67 -19.47
C GLY A 207 2.82 14.00 -18.79
N PRO A 208 3.77 14.98 -18.79
CA PRO A 208 5.02 15.01 -19.55
C PRO A 208 6.22 14.35 -18.86
N ALA A 209 6.05 13.74 -17.68
CA ALA A 209 7.10 13.19 -16.85
C ALA A 209 8.21 14.23 -16.58
N THR A 210 7.80 15.41 -16.13
CA THR A 210 8.71 16.50 -15.78
C THR A 210 9.53 16.15 -14.54
N ALA A 211 10.77 16.67 -14.45
CA ALA A 211 11.68 16.41 -13.33
C ALA A 211 11.21 16.98 -11.97
N TRP A 212 10.20 17.85 -12.00
CA TRP A 212 9.46 18.42 -10.86
C TRP A 212 8.06 18.85 -11.35
N ASP A 213 7.22 19.35 -10.50
CA ASP A 213 5.87 19.88 -10.76
C ASP A 213 5.85 21.18 -11.59
N ASP A 214 6.60 21.24 -12.66
CA ASP A 214 6.75 22.40 -13.55
C ASP A 214 5.39 22.89 -14.10
N HIS A 215 4.73 23.75 -13.36
CA HIS A 215 3.39 24.25 -13.67
C HIS A 215 3.27 24.90 -15.03
N ASP A 216 4.31 25.62 -15.50
CA ASP A 216 4.27 26.29 -16.81
C ASP A 216 4.45 25.30 -17.95
N TYR A 217 5.31 24.32 -17.78
CA TYR A 217 5.49 23.24 -18.75
C TYR A 217 4.22 22.37 -18.84
N ILE A 218 3.68 21.94 -17.69
CA ILE A 218 2.45 21.13 -17.59
C ILE A 218 1.27 21.90 -18.20
N ARG A 219 1.11 23.21 -17.89
CA ARG A 219 0.03 24.04 -18.47
C ARG A 219 0.12 24.09 -19.98
N THR A 220 1.31 24.39 -20.51
CA THR A 220 1.52 24.50 -21.96
C THR A 220 1.27 23.17 -22.67
N PHE A 221 1.75 22.08 -22.07
CA PHE A 221 1.49 20.72 -22.54
C PHE A 221 -0.02 20.41 -22.59
N LEU A 222 -0.74 20.65 -21.50
CA LEU A 222 -2.17 20.38 -21.43
C LEU A 222 -2.99 21.26 -22.41
N GLN A 223 -2.60 22.53 -22.61
CA GLN A 223 -3.20 23.38 -23.63
C GLN A 223 -2.97 22.85 -25.04
N GLY A 224 -1.78 22.32 -25.33
CA GLY A 224 -1.41 21.80 -26.64
C GLY A 224 -1.95 20.41 -26.94
N SER A 225 -2.17 19.59 -25.93
CA SER A 225 -2.52 18.16 -26.09
C SER A 225 -3.95 17.80 -25.66
N GLY A 226 -4.55 18.55 -24.75
CA GLY A 226 -5.98 18.53 -24.44
C GLY A 226 -6.55 17.17 -24.14
N SER A 227 -7.54 16.74 -24.96
CA SER A 227 -8.26 15.47 -24.79
C SER A 227 -7.41 14.21 -25.06
N ARG A 228 -6.19 14.37 -25.58
CA ARG A 228 -5.26 13.26 -25.83
C ARG A 228 -4.60 12.74 -24.57
N VAL A 229 -4.59 13.53 -23.49
CA VAL A 229 -3.92 13.19 -22.24
C VAL A 229 -4.86 12.36 -21.36
N ASP A 230 -4.45 11.15 -20.98
CA ASP A 230 -5.20 10.29 -20.05
C ASP A 230 -4.79 10.52 -18.59
N PHE A 231 -3.53 10.87 -18.32
CA PHE A 231 -3.00 11.17 -16.98
C PHE A 231 -1.82 12.14 -17.07
N VAL A 232 -1.62 12.91 -16.01
CA VAL A 232 -0.43 13.76 -15.85
C VAL A 232 0.59 13.03 -15.02
N ASP A 233 1.85 13.06 -15.48
CA ASP A 233 3.00 12.48 -14.80
C ASP A 233 4.04 13.59 -14.53
N TYR A 234 4.61 13.60 -13.33
CA TYR A 234 5.78 14.39 -12.96
C TYR A 234 6.54 13.68 -11.84
N HIS A 235 7.80 14.06 -11.63
CA HIS A 235 8.66 13.51 -10.60
C HIS A 235 8.69 14.45 -9.40
N ASP A 236 8.90 13.87 -8.22
CA ASP A 236 8.97 14.67 -7.00
C ASP A 236 9.84 13.94 -5.96
N TYR A 237 11.06 14.42 -5.83
CA TYR A 237 12.03 13.94 -4.84
C TYR A 237 12.05 14.88 -3.64
N GLY A 238 12.16 14.30 -2.44
CA GLY A 238 12.25 15.12 -1.22
C GLY A 238 13.44 16.07 -1.20
N ASN A 239 14.57 15.65 -1.76
CA ASN A 239 15.79 16.47 -1.89
C ASN A 239 16.59 16.09 -3.14
N GLY A 240 17.51 16.98 -3.54
CA GLY A 240 18.38 16.75 -4.68
C GLY A 240 19.57 17.69 -4.72
N PHE A 241 19.33 18.95 -5.04
CA PHE A 241 20.39 19.96 -5.21
C PHE A 241 20.51 20.92 -4.03
N ASP A 242 19.50 21.00 -3.18
CA ASP A 242 19.43 21.93 -2.06
C ASP A 242 19.87 21.28 -0.75
N GLU A 243 20.42 22.09 0.17
CA GLU A 243 20.74 21.64 1.51
C GLU A 243 19.46 21.70 2.40
N ILE A 244 18.57 20.72 2.24
CA ILE A 244 17.39 20.57 3.08
C ILE A 244 17.74 19.75 4.32
N THR A 245 17.32 20.20 5.50
CA THR A 245 17.56 19.47 6.75
C THR A 245 16.70 18.22 6.85
N ASP A 246 17.17 17.20 7.57
CA ASP A 246 16.40 15.96 7.81
C ASP A 246 15.06 16.23 8.49
N GLU A 247 15.02 17.22 9.41
CA GLU A 247 13.77 17.64 10.05
C GLU A 247 12.78 18.22 9.04
N ALA A 248 13.23 19.05 8.10
CA ALA A 248 12.37 19.59 7.05
C ALA A 248 11.90 18.51 6.08
N LEU A 249 12.81 17.58 5.68
CA LEU A 249 12.47 16.46 4.81
C LEU A 249 11.39 15.55 5.40
N LEU A 250 11.48 15.22 6.68
CA LEU A 250 10.48 14.41 7.39
C LEU A 250 9.25 15.21 7.84
N GLY A 251 9.27 16.54 7.73
CA GLY A 251 8.22 17.43 8.19
C GLY A 251 7.51 18.19 7.09
N SER A 252 8.00 19.39 6.73
CA SER A 252 7.33 20.27 5.76
C SER A 252 7.30 19.68 4.37
N VAL A 253 8.40 19.12 3.89
CA VAL A 253 8.50 18.53 2.54
C VAL A 253 7.48 17.40 2.33
N ILE A 254 7.26 16.54 3.35
CA ILE A 254 6.19 15.54 3.27
C ILE A 254 4.82 16.18 3.12
N ARG A 255 4.56 17.28 3.82
CA ARG A 255 3.26 17.97 3.74
C ARG A 255 3.08 18.74 2.43
N ASP A 256 4.17 19.18 1.81
CA ASP A 256 4.15 19.91 0.55
C ASP A 256 3.58 19.06 -0.59
N TYR A 257 3.78 17.72 -0.58
CA TYR A 257 3.12 16.80 -1.52
C TYR A 257 1.61 17.02 -1.65
N GLU A 258 0.93 17.34 -0.56
CA GLU A 258 -0.51 17.63 -0.61
C GLU A 258 -0.81 18.92 -1.37
N THR A 259 0.00 19.94 -1.17
CA THR A 259 -0.13 21.24 -1.83
C THR A 259 0.16 21.10 -3.32
N ASP A 260 1.30 20.50 -3.68
CA ASP A 260 1.77 20.38 -5.06
C ASP A 260 0.81 19.51 -5.89
N ILE A 261 0.34 18.39 -5.35
CA ILE A 261 -0.65 17.53 -6.01
C ILE A 261 -1.98 18.28 -6.22
N LYS A 262 -2.45 19.06 -5.24
CA LYS A 262 -3.68 19.84 -5.36
C LYS A 262 -3.53 20.97 -6.37
N GLU A 263 -2.37 21.65 -6.41
CA GLU A 263 -2.09 22.73 -7.35
C GLU A 263 -2.02 22.20 -8.79
N VAL A 264 -1.29 21.10 -9.04
CA VAL A 264 -1.24 20.45 -10.35
C VAL A 264 -2.62 19.93 -10.77
N SER A 265 -3.40 19.35 -9.83
CA SER A 265 -4.78 18.90 -10.11
C SER A 265 -5.69 20.06 -10.51
N ALA A 266 -5.66 21.16 -9.76
CA ALA A 266 -6.44 22.35 -10.06
C ALA A 266 -6.02 23.00 -11.39
N LEU A 267 -4.71 23.05 -11.66
CA LEU A 267 -4.16 23.50 -12.92
C LEU A 267 -4.72 22.66 -14.08
N ALA A 268 -4.60 21.35 -13.98
CA ALA A 268 -5.07 20.43 -15.01
C ALA A 268 -6.60 20.56 -15.24
N GLU A 269 -7.39 20.59 -14.18
CA GLU A 269 -8.84 20.79 -14.27
C GLU A 269 -9.20 22.15 -14.89
N SER A 270 -8.47 23.21 -14.56
CA SER A 270 -8.69 24.55 -15.15
C SER A 270 -8.44 24.59 -16.66
N VAL A 271 -7.44 23.84 -17.14
CA VAL A 271 -7.08 23.80 -18.56
C VAL A 271 -7.97 22.84 -19.35
N LEU A 272 -8.25 21.64 -18.77
CA LEU A 272 -8.95 20.57 -19.48
C LEU A 272 -10.47 20.62 -19.33
N GLY A 273 -10.99 21.36 -18.34
CA GLY A 273 -12.41 21.37 -17.98
C GLY A 273 -12.91 20.03 -17.40
N ARG A 274 -12.00 19.15 -16.99
CA ARG A 274 -12.29 17.84 -16.38
C ARG A 274 -11.18 17.43 -15.41
N LYS A 275 -11.54 16.58 -14.47
CA LYS A 275 -10.54 15.90 -13.64
C LYS A 275 -9.71 14.92 -14.46
N ILE A 276 -8.46 14.75 -14.06
CA ILE A 276 -7.51 13.83 -14.68
C ILE A 276 -6.72 13.12 -13.60
N ASP A 277 -6.31 11.89 -13.86
CA ASP A 277 -5.44 11.14 -12.96
C ASP A 277 -4.05 11.79 -12.89
N LEU A 278 -3.51 11.89 -11.69
CA LEU A 278 -2.14 12.35 -11.44
C LEU A 278 -1.30 11.18 -10.95
N GLN A 279 -0.06 11.16 -11.36
CA GLN A 279 0.95 10.25 -10.82
C GLN A 279 2.26 10.97 -10.54
N ILE A 280 2.83 10.70 -9.37
CA ILE A 280 4.22 11.02 -9.08
C ILE A 280 5.03 9.86 -9.69
N GLY A 281 5.57 10.09 -10.88
CA GLY A 281 6.21 9.05 -11.69
C GLY A 281 7.53 8.56 -11.13
N GLU A 282 8.19 9.36 -10.30
CA GLU A 282 9.37 9.01 -9.52
C GLU A 282 9.34 9.76 -8.19
N PHE A 283 9.58 9.05 -7.08
CA PHE A 283 9.80 9.65 -5.77
C PHE A 283 10.82 8.86 -4.97
N ASN A 284 11.64 9.56 -4.18
CA ASN A 284 12.52 9.05 -3.14
C ASN A 284 12.91 10.22 -2.22
N SER A 285 13.48 9.94 -1.05
CA SER A 285 13.88 11.00 -0.09
C SER A 285 14.93 11.93 -0.65
N ASP A 286 15.86 11.39 -1.43
CA ASP A 286 16.99 12.13 -1.99
C ASP A 286 17.47 11.42 -3.25
N PHE A 287 17.69 12.14 -4.36
CA PHE A 287 18.30 11.55 -5.55
C PHE A 287 19.84 11.73 -5.58
N ASN A 288 20.39 12.54 -4.70
CA ASN A 288 21.81 12.86 -4.62
C ASN A 288 22.35 12.71 -3.19
N ASP A 289 22.38 11.48 -2.68
CA ASP A 289 22.83 11.10 -1.33
C ASP A 289 24.07 10.19 -1.43
N PRO A 290 25.26 10.73 -1.80
CA PRO A 290 26.41 9.91 -2.20
C PRO A 290 26.98 9.03 -1.10
N ASP A 291 26.79 9.37 0.17
CA ASP A 291 27.22 8.61 1.34
C ASP A 291 26.12 7.76 1.96
N GLY A 292 24.88 7.88 1.46
CA GLY A 292 23.75 7.06 1.89
C GLY A 292 23.24 7.36 3.29
N HIS A 293 23.54 8.54 3.85
CA HIS A 293 23.14 8.88 5.22
C HIS A 293 21.63 8.97 5.40
N ARG A 294 20.87 9.20 4.33
CA ARG A 294 19.40 9.18 4.29
C ARG A 294 18.89 7.90 3.68
N THR A 295 19.30 7.60 2.46
CA THR A 295 18.74 6.50 1.65
C THR A 295 19.04 5.11 2.21
N LEU A 296 20.18 4.93 2.89
CA LEU A 296 20.62 3.64 3.47
C LEU A 296 20.41 3.54 4.98
N THR A 297 19.62 4.42 5.57
CA THR A 297 19.31 4.39 7.02
C THR A 297 17.81 4.30 7.24
N HIS A 298 17.40 4.08 8.48
CA HIS A 298 15.97 4.06 8.86
C HIS A 298 15.25 5.38 8.54
N PHE A 299 15.99 6.46 8.30
CA PHE A 299 15.44 7.71 7.79
C PHE A 299 14.55 7.48 6.56
N ASN A 300 15.03 6.71 5.57
CA ASN A 300 14.28 6.43 4.35
C ASN A 300 13.05 5.55 4.57
N THR A 301 13.04 4.74 5.62
CA THR A 301 11.83 4.03 6.04
C THR A 301 10.75 5.00 6.52
N LEU A 302 11.12 5.96 7.37
CA LEU A 302 10.18 6.98 7.86
C LEU A 302 9.68 7.86 6.74
N TRP A 303 10.63 8.34 5.91
CA TRP A 303 10.30 9.19 4.77
C TRP A 303 9.36 8.46 3.79
N GLY A 304 9.68 7.25 3.38
CA GLY A 304 8.88 6.46 2.44
C GLY A 304 7.47 6.17 2.97
N ALA A 305 7.35 5.86 4.28
CA ALA A 305 6.04 5.66 4.90
C ALA A 305 5.20 6.96 4.92
N ALA A 306 5.81 8.10 5.25
CA ALA A 306 5.10 9.37 5.31
C ALA A 306 4.78 9.92 3.91
N ALA A 307 5.72 9.89 2.96
CA ALA A 307 5.53 10.37 1.60
C ALA A 307 4.47 9.57 0.84
N LEU A 308 4.55 8.23 0.86
CA LEU A 308 3.56 7.39 0.20
C LEU A 308 2.15 7.67 0.74
N GLY A 309 2.01 7.76 2.07
CA GLY A 309 0.72 8.08 2.68
C GLY A 309 0.18 9.44 2.23
N GLN A 310 1.04 10.44 2.19
CA GLN A 310 0.65 11.80 1.79
C GLN A 310 0.26 11.87 0.30
N ILE A 311 1.03 11.23 -0.60
CA ILE A 311 0.72 11.17 -2.03
C ILE A 311 -0.63 10.47 -2.26
N LEU A 312 -0.84 9.30 -1.63
CA LEU A 312 -2.11 8.58 -1.74
C LEU A 312 -3.28 9.38 -1.17
N HIS A 313 -3.09 10.06 -0.02
CA HIS A 313 -4.10 10.92 0.60
C HIS A 313 -4.46 12.12 -0.29
N ALA A 314 -3.45 12.75 -0.89
CA ALA A 314 -3.62 13.94 -1.73
C ALA A 314 -4.30 13.66 -3.08
N GLY A 315 -4.27 12.43 -3.57
CA GLY A 315 -5.02 12.05 -4.77
C GLY A 315 -4.20 11.59 -5.96
N ALA A 316 -2.89 11.39 -5.83
CA ALA A 316 -2.04 10.88 -6.88
C ALA A 316 -1.68 9.39 -6.69
N SER A 317 -1.24 8.74 -7.77
CA SER A 317 -0.53 7.46 -7.72
C SER A 317 0.95 7.72 -7.47
N ALA A 318 1.64 6.80 -6.79
CA ALA A 318 3.04 6.94 -6.40
C ALA A 318 3.91 5.85 -7.03
N TYR A 319 5.01 6.25 -7.68
CA TYR A 319 6.01 5.33 -8.23
C TYR A 319 7.36 5.58 -7.55
N GLN A 320 7.79 4.61 -6.76
CA GLN A 320 9.12 4.67 -6.17
C GLN A 320 10.17 4.53 -7.27
N TYR A 321 11.19 5.38 -7.22
CA TYR A 321 12.29 5.33 -8.18
C TYR A 321 13.15 4.11 -7.97
N GLY A 322 13.18 3.23 -8.96
CA GLY A 322 14.10 2.11 -9.06
C GLY A 322 13.74 0.87 -8.23
N ASP A 323 13.70 -0.25 -8.93
CA ASP A 323 13.66 -1.57 -8.32
C ASP A 323 15.04 -1.93 -7.75
N LYS A 324 16.09 -1.67 -8.53
CA LYS A 324 17.50 -1.86 -8.19
C LYS A 324 18.36 -0.77 -8.82
N ASN A 325 18.71 0.23 -8.06
CA ASN A 325 19.59 1.30 -8.50
C ASN A 325 20.48 1.80 -7.35
N GLY A 326 21.43 0.96 -6.94
CA GLY A 326 22.27 1.31 -5.82
C GLY A 326 21.40 1.60 -4.59
N GLN A 327 21.75 2.66 -3.88
CA GLN A 327 21.04 3.11 -2.67
C GLN A 327 19.63 3.68 -2.92
N LEU A 328 19.28 4.02 -4.15
CA LEU A 328 17.96 4.53 -4.52
C LEU A 328 16.95 3.42 -4.82
N GLY A 329 17.38 2.18 -4.90
CA GLY A 329 16.54 1.04 -5.19
C GLY A 329 15.64 0.60 -4.04
N LEU A 330 14.69 -0.27 -4.34
CA LEU A 330 13.92 -1.01 -3.33
C LEU A 330 14.74 -2.10 -2.66
N THR A 331 15.62 -2.74 -3.41
CA THR A 331 16.51 -3.79 -2.90
C THR A 331 17.95 -3.51 -3.30
N SER A 332 18.87 -3.97 -2.47
CA SER A 332 20.31 -3.80 -2.71
C SER A 332 20.75 -4.43 -4.03
N THR A 333 21.56 -3.71 -4.79
CA THR A 333 22.14 -4.15 -6.06
C THR A 333 23.49 -4.82 -5.85
N ASN A 334 24.39 -4.17 -5.12
CA ASN A 334 25.79 -4.59 -4.96
C ASN A 334 26.26 -4.66 -3.50
N GLY A 335 25.35 -4.58 -2.52
CA GLY A 335 25.69 -4.59 -1.10
C GLY A 335 25.79 -3.20 -0.48
N GLU A 336 24.98 -2.26 -0.97
CA GLU A 336 24.89 -0.89 -0.46
C GLU A 336 24.63 -0.90 1.05
N GLY A 337 25.36 -0.07 1.80
CA GLY A 337 25.23 -0.02 3.27
C GLY A 337 25.53 -1.34 3.99
N ASN A 338 26.28 -2.26 3.37
CA ASN A 338 26.49 -3.65 3.81
C ASN A 338 25.21 -4.51 3.81
N ILE A 339 24.14 -4.07 3.15
CA ILE A 339 22.92 -4.86 2.97
C ILE A 339 23.15 -5.87 1.84
N PRO A 340 23.01 -7.18 2.09
CA PRO A 340 23.27 -8.18 1.06
C PRO A 340 22.41 -7.96 -0.20
N ARG A 341 22.96 -8.37 -1.34
CA ARG A 341 22.26 -8.27 -2.64
C ARG A 341 20.86 -8.84 -2.59
N SER A 342 19.91 -8.10 -3.17
CA SER A 342 18.49 -8.45 -3.27
C SER A 342 17.76 -8.52 -1.91
N GLU A 343 18.39 -8.00 -0.84
CA GLU A 343 17.69 -7.71 0.41
C GLU A 343 17.07 -6.31 0.37
N PRO A 344 15.97 -6.11 1.12
CA PRO A 344 15.29 -4.83 1.20
C PRO A 344 16.20 -3.68 1.65
N LEU A 345 16.12 -2.56 0.96
CA LEU A 345 16.63 -1.27 1.42
C LEU A 345 15.59 -0.57 2.31
N PRO A 346 15.96 0.45 3.09
CA PRO A 346 15.08 1.07 4.08
C PRO A 346 13.72 1.52 3.52
N ILE A 347 13.68 2.10 2.32
CA ILE A 347 12.44 2.57 1.68
C ILE A 347 11.44 1.43 1.41
N TYR A 348 11.91 0.22 1.15
CA TYR A 348 11.07 -0.96 0.98
C TYR A 348 10.17 -1.16 2.20
N HIS A 349 10.74 -1.06 3.41
CA HIS A 349 10.00 -1.21 4.66
C HIS A 349 9.05 -0.05 4.93
N GLY A 350 9.40 1.18 4.50
CA GLY A 350 8.49 2.33 4.57
C GLY A 350 7.22 2.10 3.75
N ILE A 351 7.37 1.65 2.52
CA ILE A 351 6.27 1.25 1.64
C ILE A 351 5.53 0.03 2.21
N GLY A 352 6.27 -0.90 2.79
CA GLY A 352 5.77 -2.10 3.45
C GLY A 352 4.77 -1.82 4.58
N MET A 353 4.83 -0.65 5.22
CA MET A 353 3.84 -0.24 6.22
C MET A 353 2.41 -0.14 5.63
N TYR A 354 2.27 0.01 4.32
CA TYR A 354 0.97 0.01 3.62
C TYR A 354 0.67 -1.34 2.98
N THR A 355 1.65 -1.97 2.37
CA THR A 355 1.42 -3.20 1.60
C THR A 355 1.46 -4.47 2.46
N GLY A 356 1.97 -4.35 3.69
CA GLY A 356 2.08 -5.43 4.66
C GLY A 356 3.27 -6.36 4.43
N GLU A 357 4.04 -6.23 3.35
CA GLU A 357 5.21 -7.07 2.99
C GLU A 357 4.95 -8.59 3.08
N GLY A 358 3.70 -9.04 2.96
CA GLY A 358 3.31 -10.42 3.25
C GLY A 358 3.24 -10.78 4.74
N LEU A 359 3.45 -9.82 5.66
CA LEU A 359 3.47 -10.03 7.11
C LEU A 359 2.11 -9.76 7.75
N PHE A 360 1.37 -8.80 7.21
CA PHE A 360 0.06 -8.40 7.73
C PHE A 360 -0.88 -7.94 6.60
N ARG A 361 -2.16 -7.75 6.94
CA ARG A 361 -3.19 -7.32 5.99
C ARG A 361 -2.87 -5.92 5.45
N PRO A 362 -2.83 -5.74 4.12
CA PRO A 362 -2.48 -4.46 3.50
C PRO A 362 -3.53 -3.37 3.77
N PHE A 363 -3.11 -2.13 3.57
CA PHE A 363 -3.96 -0.94 3.62
C PHE A 363 -5.18 -1.10 2.71
N GLY A 364 -6.36 -0.69 3.20
CA GLY A 364 -7.62 -0.88 2.49
C GLY A 364 -7.78 0.04 1.29
N LYS A 365 -8.77 -0.28 0.45
CA LYS A 365 -9.01 0.43 -0.81
C LYS A 365 -9.57 1.84 -0.65
N THR A 366 -10.07 2.21 0.53
CA THR A 366 -10.67 3.53 0.77
C THR A 366 -9.86 4.30 1.79
N VAL A 367 -9.19 5.35 1.36
CA VAL A 367 -8.53 6.31 2.26
C VAL A 367 -9.59 7.10 2.99
N VAL A 368 -9.45 7.23 4.31
CA VAL A 368 -10.41 7.95 5.18
C VAL A 368 -9.74 9.09 5.90
N GLN A 369 -10.54 10.01 6.44
CA GLN A 369 -10.05 11.17 7.15
C GLN A 369 -9.28 10.76 8.41
N ALA A 370 -8.04 11.25 8.52
CA ALA A 370 -7.16 11.05 9.67
C ALA A 370 -6.37 12.33 9.97
N SER A 371 -6.05 12.55 11.23
CA SER A 371 -5.24 13.71 11.67
C SER A 371 -4.63 13.46 13.04
N ALA A 372 -3.57 14.22 13.35
CA ALA A 372 -2.96 14.30 14.68
C ALA A 372 -2.78 15.74 15.11
N ASN A 373 -2.73 15.98 16.43
CA ASN A 373 -2.43 17.28 17.01
C ASN A 373 -0.93 17.49 17.30
N ASN A 374 -0.08 16.67 16.71
CA ASN A 374 1.38 16.74 16.87
C ASN A 374 2.03 16.81 15.49
N ASP A 375 2.86 17.82 15.24
CA ASP A 375 3.52 18.09 13.96
C ASP A 375 4.65 17.10 13.61
N LYS A 376 5.09 16.32 14.58
CA LYS A 376 6.05 15.22 14.38
C LYS A 376 5.36 13.87 14.11
N LEU A 377 4.04 13.84 13.97
CA LEU A 377 3.27 12.63 13.75
C LEU A 377 2.46 12.72 12.46
N HIS A 378 2.83 11.93 11.44
CA HIS A 378 2.01 11.74 10.25
C HIS A 378 1.03 10.59 10.46
N VAL A 379 -0.20 10.75 9.99
CA VAL A 379 -1.28 9.77 10.21
C VAL A 379 -2.06 9.55 8.93
N PHE A 380 -2.21 8.29 8.55
CA PHE A 380 -3.01 7.87 7.39
C PHE A 380 -3.86 6.68 7.78
N ALA A 381 -5.07 6.60 7.24
CA ALA A 381 -5.98 5.51 7.59
C ALA A 381 -6.80 5.05 6.39
N SER A 382 -7.17 3.78 6.40
CA SER A 382 -8.02 3.18 5.39
C SER A 382 -9.20 2.43 5.99
N ASP A 383 -10.33 2.50 5.30
CA ASP A 383 -11.48 1.64 5.53
C ASP A 383 -11.30 0.25 4.88
N GLN A 384 -12.26 -0.64 5.04
CA GLN A 384 -12.28 -2.05 4.63
C GLN A 384 -11.25 -2.90 5.38
N SER A 385 -9.95 -2.62 5.25
CA SER A 385 -8.91 -3.28 6.05
C SER A 385 -8.75 -2.71 7.45
N LYS A 386 -9.32 -1.50 7.73
CA LYS A 386 -9.20 -0.82 9.03
C LYS A 386 -7.74 -0.70 9.49
N ASN A 387 -6.87 -0.19 8.60
CA ASN A 387 -5.49 0.07 8.94
C ASN A 387 -5.28 1.54 9.29
N VAL A 388 -4.40 1.80 10.26
CA VAL A 388 -3.91 3.15 10.60
C VAL A 388 -2.39 3.12 10.57
N VAL A 389 -1.79 3.93 9.71
CA VAL A 389 -0.33 4.13 9.63
C VAL A 389 0.02 5.40 10.38
N LEU A 390 0.95 5.30 11.32
CA LEU A 390 1.41 6.34 12.23
C LEU A 390 2.93 6.46 12.09
N VAL A 391 3.44 7.60 11.65
CA VAL A 391 4.88 7.81 11.48
C VAL A 391 5.32 8.89 12.45
N ASN A 392 5.98 8.47 13.54
CA ASN A 392 6.62 9.37 14.49
C ASN A 392 8.00 9.75 13.97
N VAL A 393 8.15 10.95 13.44
CA VAL A 393 9.43 11.48 12.93
C VAL A 393 10.19 12.28 13.99
N GLY A 394 9.67 12.36 15.22
CA GLY A 394 10.30 13.05 16.33
C GLY A 394 11.36 12.20 17.04
N ALA A 395 12.22 12.89 17.80
CA ALA A 395 13.25 12.25 18.62
C ALA A 395 12.71 11.62 19.92
N ASP A 396 11.47 11.96 20.32
CA ASP A 396 10.84 11.49 21.53
C ASP A 396 9.76 10.44 21.23
N PRO A 397 9.54 9.46 22.14
CA PRO A 397 8.39 8.57 22.06
C PRO A 397 7.07 9.35 22.19
N ILE A 398 6.03 8.91 21.48
CA ILE A 398 4.70 9.50 21.55
C ILE A 398 3.72 8.49 22.15
N GLU A 399 2.97 8.90 23.18
CA GLU A 399 1.78 8.20 23.63
C GLU A 399 0.56 8.72 22.87
N ALA A 400 0.13 7.99 21.85
CA ALA A 400 -0.95 8.36 20.96
C ALA A 400 -2.29 7.88 21.50
N GLY A 401 -3.13 8.81 21.94
CA GLY A 401 -4.55 8.57 22.22
C GLY A 401 -5.37 8.60 20.94
N LEU A 402 -5.92 7.45 20.53
CA LEU A 402 -6.69 7.29 19.31
C LEU A 402 -8.17 7.52 19.55
N ALA A 403 -8.82 8.33 18.72
CA ALA A 403 -10.28 8.46 18.60
C ALA A 403 -10.68 7.92 17.22
N LEU A 404 -11.41 6.79 17.20
CA LEU A 404 -11.71 5.97 16.03
C LEU A 404 -13.22 6.00 15.75
N THR A 405 -13.68 7.03 15.03
CA THR A 405 -15.10 7.16 14.66
C THR A 405 -15.48 6.06 13.66
N GLY A 406 -16.64 5.43 13.86
CA GLY A 406 -17.08 4.27 13.06
C GLY A 406 -16.61 2.92 13.61
N LEU A 407 -15.89 2.92 14.76
CA LEU A 407 -15.57 1.72 15.53
C LEU A 407 -16.08 1.86 16.95
N THR A 408 -16.61 0.78 17.53
CA THR A 408 -17.02 0.74 18.94
C THR A 408 -16.10 -0.15 19.77
N ALA A 409 -15.70 -1.29 19.22
CA ALA A 409 -14.84 -2.26 19.88
C ALA A 409 -13.98 -2.99 18.83
N GLY A 410 -12.83 -3.49 19.27
CA GLY A 410 -11.92 -4.24 18.41
C GLY A 410 -10.57 -4.46 19.08
N THR A 411 -9.65 -5.04 18.31
CA THR A 411 -8.25 -5.19 18.72
C THR A 411 -7.36 -4.73 17.57
N ALA A 412 -6.42 -3.85 17.84
CA ALA A 412 -5.41 -3.43 16.89
C ALA A 412 -4.13 -4.25 17.11
N ALA A 413 -3.72 -5.04 16.13
CA ALA A 413 -2.37 -5.59 16.09
C ALA A 413 -1.39 -4.47 15.73
N ILE A 414 -0.31 -4.33 16.51
CA ILE A 414 0.67 -3.27 16.38
C ILE A 414 1.89 -3.83 15.65
N TRP A 415 2.19 -3.28 14.48
CA TRP A 415 3.37 -3.60 13.67
C TRP A 415 4.27 -2.37 13.61
N GLN A 416 5.54 -2.52 13.98
CA GLN A 416 6.47 -1.41 14.10
C GLN A 416 7.77 -1.67 13.35
N SER A 417 8.30 -0.61 12.72
CA SER A 417 9.65 -0.49 12.19
C SER A 417 10.37 0.60 12.96
N THR A 418 11.58 0.31 13.43
CA THR A 418 12.42 1.22 14.21
C THR A 418 13.86 1.20 13.71
N SER A 419 14.71 2.11 14.17
CA SER A 419 16.14 2.15 13.82
C SER A 419 16.88 0.83 14.15
N ASP A 420 16.44 0.11 15.18
CA ASP A 420 17.03 -1.15 15.62
C ASP A 420 16.46 -2.37 14.87
N ALA A 421 15.27 -2.21 14.25
CA ALA A 421 14.57 -3.28 13.55
C ALA A 421 13.78 -2.68 12.38
N TRP A 422 14.38 -2.61 11.21
CA TRP A 422 13.77 -2.00 10.01
C TRP A 422 12.59 -2.80 9.47
N THR A 423 12.71 -4.13 9.43
CA THR A 423 11.60 -5.00 9.02
C THR A 423 10.44 -4.85 10.00
N PRO A 424 9.23 -4.52 9.52
CA PRO A 424 8.06 -4.44 10.38
C PRO A 424 7.86 -5.74 11.16
N HIS A 425 7.70 -5.64 12.46
CA HIS A 425 7.45 -6.77 13.34
C HIS A 425 6.33 -6.47 14.33
N ARG A 426 5.64 -7.51 14.74
CA ARG A 426 4.53 -7.37 15.68
C ARG A 426 5.05 -7.14 17.09
N THR A 427 4.72 -5.99 17.67
CA THR A 427 5.17 -5.62 19.03
C THR A 427 4.10 -5.82 20.09
N GLY A 428 2.83 -5.98 19.69
CA GLY A 428 1.75 -6.17 20.65
C GLY A 428 0.37 -6.00 20.05
N THR A 429 -0.57 -5.70 20.94
CA THR A 429 -1.95 -5.36 20.59
C THR A 429 -2.47 -4.23 21.47
N ALA A 430 -3.37 -3.40 20.93
CA ALA A 430 -4.12 -2.42 21.69
C ALA A 430 -5.62 -2.77 21.64
N ALA A 431 -6.29 -2.77 22.80
CA ALA A 431 -7.73 -2.93 22.85
C ALA A 431 -8.43 -1.62 22.44
N ILE A 432 -9.49 -1.74 21.64
CA ILE A 432 -10.35 -0.63 21.26
C ILE A 432 -11.65 -0.78 22.06
N ALA A 433 -11.98 0.25 22.86
CA ALA A 433 -13.20 0.30 23.65
C ALA A 433 -13.87 1.67 23.50
N GLY A 434 -15.15 1.71 23.15
CA GLY A 434 -15.89 2.95 22.89
C GLY A 434 -15.23 3.82 21.81
N GLY A 435 -14.63 3.19 20.78
CA GLY A 435 -13.93 3.89 19.70
C GLY A 435 -12.61 4.53 20.13
N LYS A 436 -12.00 4.09 21.23
CA LYS A 436 -10.75 4.65 21.76
C LYS A 436 -9.72 3.57 21.98
N ALA A 437 -8.45 3.91 21.76
CA ALA A 437 -7.29 3.10 22.10
C ALA A 437 -6.12 4.00 22.46
N THR A 438 -5.08 3.44 23.07
CA THR A 438 -3.79 4.12 23.31
C THR A 438 -2.67 3.23 22.78
N VAL A 439 -1.72 3.84 22.09
CA VAL A 439 -0.56 3.14 21.51
C VAL A 439 0.69 3.98 21.74
N THR A 440 1.77 3.31 22.18
CA THR A 440 3.08 3.94 22.28
C THR A 440 3.81 3.83 20.95
N LEU A 441 4.23 4.95 20.41
CA LEU A 441 5.02 5.08 19.20
C LEU A 441 6.46 5.41 19.59
N PRO A 442 7.42 4.51 19.38
CA PRO A 442 8.84 4.81 19.65
C PRO A 442 9.30 6.08 18.91
N ALA A 443 10.36 6.72 19.41
CA ALA A 443 11.04 7.79 18.68
C ALA A 443 11.49 7.30 17.31
N GLY A 444 11.35 8.11 16.28
CA GLY A 444 11.75 7.75 14.92
C GLY A 444 11.20 6.38 14.48
N SER A 445 9.88 6.18 14.50
CA SER A 445 9.25 4.90 14.18
C SER A 445 8.12 5.01 13.17
N ALA A 446 7.95 3.99 12.35
CA ALA A 446 6.75 3.78 11.56
C ALA A 446 5.92 2.64 12.18
N THR A 447 4.64 2.88 12.41
CA THR A 447 3.72 1.94 13.06
C THR A 447 2.48 1.74 12.21
N THR A 448 2.12 0.48 11.93
CA THR A 448 0.82 0.14 11.32
C THR A 448 -0.03 -0.59 12.34
N LEU A 449 -1.22 -0.05 12.57
CA LEU A 449 -2.29 -0.71 13.31
C LEU A 449 -3.17 -1.47 12.32
N VAL A 450 -3.25 -2.78 12.50
CA VAL A 450 -4.19 -3.64 11.75
C VAL A 450 -5.34 -3.97 12.69
N ILE A 451 -6.49 -3.36 12.43
CA ILE A 451 -7.62 -3.42 13.36
C ILE A 451 -8.57 -4.52 12.96
N ASP A 452 -8.74 -5.49 13.86
CA ASP A 452 -9.76 -6.50 13.77
C ASP A 452 -10.99 -6.03 14.54
N GLN A 453 -12.08 -5.80 13.80
CA GLN A 453 -13.34 -5.37 14.38
C GLN A 453 -14.08 -6.58 14.93
N GLN A 454 -14.51 -6.49 16.19
CA GLN A 454 -15.29 -7.55 16.82
C GLN A 454 -16.69 -7.65 16.22
N GLY A 455 -17.19 -8.89 16.05
CA GLY A 455 -18.47 -9.19 15.43
C GLY A 455 -18.32 -9.85 14.06
N LEU A 456 -19.43 -9.98 13.33
CA LEU A 456 -19.47 -10.50 11.97
C LEU A 456 -19.97 -9.42 11.00
N SER A 457 -19.44 -9.42 9.78
CA SER A 457 -19.97 -8.60 8.69
C SER A 457 -21.34 -9.16 8.29
N ALA A 458 -22.40 -8.39 8.48
CA ALA A 458 -23.76 -8.73 8.17
C ALA A 458 -24.25 -7.97 6.95
N THR A 459 -24.73 -8.68 5.93
CA THR A 459 -25.47 -8.11 4.81
C THR A 459 -26.92 -8.53 4.92
N TYR A 460 -27.81 -7.56 5.13
CA TYR A 460 -29.25 -7.71 5.14
C TYR A 460 -29.78 -7.48 3.73
N PHE A 461 -30.67 -8.32 3.27
CA PHE A 461 -31.29 -8.28 1.95
C PHE A 461 -32.81 -8.13 2.10
N ASP A 462 -33.41 -7.33 1.25
CA ASP A 462 -34.88 -7.06 1.26
C ASP A 462 -35.70 -8.17 0.59
N ASN A 463 -35.14 -9.36 0.39
CA ASN A 463 -35.79 -10.58 -0.08
C ASN A 463 -35.30 -11.80 0.73
N ALA A 464 -36.14 -12.84 0.87
CA ALA A 464 -35.79 -14.08 1.57
C ALA A 464 -34.71 -14.94 0.86
N ASP A 465 -34.34 -14.63 -0.38
CA ASP A 465 -33.44 -15.40 -1.23
C ASP A 465 -32.02 -14.81 -1.36
N LEU A 466 -31.61 -13.92 -0.45
CA LEU A 466 -30.33 -13.21 -0.46
C LEU A 466 -30.17 -12.29 -1.67
N THR A 467 -31.25 -11.70 -2.14
CA THR A 467 -31.31 -10.71 -3.22
C THR A 467 -32.06 -9.44 -2.79
N GLY A 468 -32.16 -8.46 -3.69
CA GLY A 468 -32.86 -7.21 -3.44
C GLY A 468 -31.95 -6.08 -2.96
N ALA A 469 -32.55 -5.05 -2.36
CA ALA A 469 -31.82 -3.95 -1.75
C ALA A 469 -31.02 -4.47 -0.54
N THR A 470 -29.89 -3.86 -0.25
CA THR A 470 -29.01 -4.34 0.82
C THR A 470 -28.61 -3.26 1.81
N VAL A 471 -28.47 -3.67 3.07
CA VAL A 471 -27.84 -2.91 4.15
C VAL A 471 -26.70 -3.75 4.71
N THR A 472 -25.51 -3.18 4.88
CA THR A 472 -24.35 -3.87 5.47
C THR A 472 -23.92 -3.16 6.74
N ARG A 473 -23.70 -3.95 7.81
CA ARG A 473 -23.19 -3.46 9.10
C ARG A 473 -22.37 -4.55 9.79
N ILE A 474 -21.74 -4.22 10.91
CA ILE A 474 -21.13 -5.22 11.80
C ILE A 474 -22.12 -5.53 12.92
N ASP A 475 -22.47 -6.80 13.04
CA ASP A 475 -23.24 -7.30 14.17
C ASP A 475 -22.27 -7.88 15.22
N PRO A 476 -22.21 -7.33 16.43
CA PRO A 476 -21.28 -7.80 17.47
C PRO A 476 -21.49 -9.27 17.82
N THR A 477 -22.73 -9.74 17.78
CA THR A 477 -23.14 -11.13 17.98
C THR A 477 -24.31 -11.43 17.04
N VAL A 478 -24.56 -12.70 16.74
CA VAL A 478 -25.83 -13.10 16.14
C VAL A 478 -26.77 -13.53 17.29
N ASN A 479 -27.56 -12.58 17.73
CA ASN A 479 -28.50 -12.76 18.84
C ASN A 479 -29.71 -11.82 18.66
N PHE A 480 -30.55 -12.15 17.71
CA PHE A 480 -31.65 -11.32 17.27
C PHE A 480 -33.01 -12.01 17.50
N ASP A 481 -33.95 -11.26 18.03
CA ASP A 481 -35.36 -11.56 18.06
C ASP A 481 -36.08 -10.29 17.58
N TRP A 482 -36.42 -10.28 16.30
CA TRP A 482 -37.09 -9.13 15.68
C TRP A 482 -38.63 -9.20 15.88
N GLY A 483 -39.16 -10.38 16.25
CA GLY A 483 -40.58 -10.61 16.20
C GLY A 483 -41.09 -10.28 14.79
N SER A 484 -42.17 -9.52 14.70
CA SER A 484 -42.69 -9.03 13.42
C SER A 484 -42.15 -7.65 13.00
N ALA A 485 -40.98 -7.23 13.50
CA ALA A 485 -40.37 -5.95 13.16
C ALA A 485 -39.28 -6.09 12.08
N ALA A 486 -39.10 -5.05 11.29
CA ALA A 486 -38.01 -4.98 10.33
C ALA A 486 -36.63 -5.01 11.02
N PRO A 487 -35.61 -5.70 10.45
CA PRO A 487 -34.26 -5.74 11.00
C PRO A 487 -33.50 -4.42 10.85
N ASP A 488 -33.91 -3.58 9.90
CA ASP A 488 -33.38 -2.25 9.58
C ASP A 488 -34.48 -1.40 8.92
N PRO A 489 -34.51 -0.06 9.11
CA PRO A 489 -35.50 0.82 8.47
C PRO A 489 -35.51 0.77 6.91
N ALA A 490 -34.45 0.31 6.28
CA ALA A 490 -34.37 0.17 4.83
C ALA A 490 -34.67 -1.24 4.32
N ILE A 491 -35.05 -2.17 5.19
CA ILE A 491 -35.38 -3.56 4.90
C ILE A 491 -36.82 -3.80 5.33
N GLY A 492 -37.59 -4.59 4.58
CA GLY A 492 -38.97 -4.97 4.95
C GLY A 492 -39.02 -5.75 6.24
N ALA A 493 -40.22 -5.74 6.88
CA ALA A 493 -40.43 -6.47 8.14
C ALA A 493 -40.52 -7.99 7.93
N ASP A 494 -41.08 -8.39 6.80
CA ASP A 494 -41.23 -9.79 6.39
C ASP A 494 -40.46 -10.04 5.10
N THR A 495 -40.12 -11.30 4.81
CA THR A 495 -39.45 -11.74 3.57
C THR A 495 -38.04 -11.13 3.38
N PHE A 496 -37.26 -11.01 4.44
CA PHE A 496 -35.87 -10.59 4.38
C PHE A 496 -34.90 -11.77 4.60
N SER A 497 -33.63 -11.54 4.31
CA SER A 497 -32.57 -12.51 4.63
C SER A 497 -31.28 -11.80 5.07
N VAL A 498 -30.43 -12.57 5.75
CA VAL A 498 -29.16 -12.03 6.27
C VAL A 498 -28.04 -13.02 6.00
N ARG A 499 -26.91 -12.49 5.57
CA ARG A 499 -25.65 -13.24 5.51
C ARG A 499 -24.64 -12.62 6.45
N TRP A 500 -24.20 -13.39 7.45
CA TRP A 500 -23.07 -13.07 8.31
C TRP A 500 -21.83 -13.78 7.80
N THR A 501 -20.71 -13.06 7.73
CA THR A 501 -19.39 -13.59 7.34
C THR A 501 -18.30 -13.03 8.24
N GLY A 502 -17.26 -13.82 8.46
CA GLY A 502 -16.11 -13.42 9.26
C GLY A 502 -15.33 -14.61 9.80
N LYS A 503 -14.79 -14.46 11.01
CA LYS A 503 -14.05 -15.53 11.68
C LYS A 503 -14.57 -15.74 13.09
N VAL A 504 -14.50 -16.98 13.56
CA VAL A 504 -14.72 -17.36 14.97
C VAL A 504 -13.37 -17.79 15.57
N MET A 505 -13.05 -17.34 16.78
CA MET A 505 -11.81 -17.64 17.48
C MET A 505 -12.02 -18.77 18.50
N ALA A 506 -11.41 -19.91 18.25
CA ALA A 506 -11.36 -21.06 19.17
C ALA A 506 -10.11 -20.92 20.08
N ASP A 507 -10.29 -20.85 21.39
CA ASP A 507 -9.16 -20.73 22.32
C ASP A 507 -8.37 -22.04 22.46
N LYS A 508 -9.01 -23.17 22.21
CA LYS A 508 -8.44 -24.50 22.38
C LYS A 508 -8.76 -25.40 21.20
N ALA A 509 -7.89 -26.37 20.98
CA ALA A 509 -8.16 -27.45 20.04
C ALA A 509 -9.14 -28.46 20.65
N GLU A 510 -10.44 -28.31 20.34
CA GLU A 510 -11.54 -29.11 20.89
C GLU A 510 -12.60 -29.38 19.82
N THR A 511 -13.55 -30.26 20.13
CA THR A 511 -14.76 -30.38 19.32
C THR A 511 -15.78 -29.34 19.82
N TYR A 512 -16.15 -28.44 18.93
CA TYR A 512 -17.17 -27.42 19.15
C TYR A 512 -18.51 -27.88 18.58
N THR A 513 -19.57 -27.70 19.35
CA THR A 513 -20.93 -27.83 18.86
C THR A 513 -21.48 -26.43 18.63
N PHE A 514 -21.79 -26.11 17.38
CA PHE A 514 -22.51 -24.88 17.03
C PHE A 514 -24.01 -25.15 17.07
N VAL A 515 -24.76 -24.19 17.56
CA VAL A 515 -26.23 -24.24 17.68
C VAL A 515 -26.80 -22.98 17.07
N THR A 516 -27.66 -23.12 16.07
CA THR A 516 -28.47 -22.03 15.57
C THR A 516 -29.88 -22.17 16.14
N THR A 517 -30.46 -21.07 16.65
CA THR A 517 -31.87 -20.99 17.01
C THR A 517 -32.53 -20.02 16.07
N THR A 518 -33.37 -20.51 15.18
CA THR A 518 -33.97 -19.69 14.12
C THR A 518 -35.46 -19.92 13.93
N ASP A 519 -36.09 -18.92 13.37
CA ASP A 519 -37.39 -18.84 12.77
C ASP A 519 -37.26 -17.84 11.60
N ASP A 520 -37.16 -18.21 10.36
CA ASP A 520 -37.22 -19.50 9.65
C ASP A 520 -35.84 -20.14 9.39
N GLY A 521 -35.51 -20.30 8.09
CA GLY A 521 -34.41 -21.14 7.57
C GLY A 521 -33.00 -20.64 7.82
N VAL A 522 -32.08 -21.58 8.04
CA VAL A 522 -30.68 -21.29 8.34
C VAL A 522 -29.72 -22.24 7.66
N ARG A 523 -28.55 -21.70 7.32
CA ARG A 523 -27.36 -22.48 6.90
C ARG A 523 -26.14 -21.94 7.61
N LEU A 524 -25.23 -22.85 8.03
CA LEU A 524 -23.99 -22.50 8.71
C LEU A 524 -22.81 -23.29 8.11
N TRP A 525 -21.72 -22.57 7.85
CA TRP A 525 -20.44 -23.15 7.41
C TRP A 525 -19.33 -22.74 8.37
N VAL A 526 -18.41 -23.66 8.62
CA VAL A 526 -17.14 -23.39 9.31
C VAL A 526 -16.00 -23.94 8.45
N ASP A 527 -14.98 -23.14 8.19
CA ASP A 527 -13.87 -23.44 7.28
C ASP A 527 -14.35 -23.94 5.89
N GLY A 528 -15.41 -23.31 5.38
CA GLY A 528 -16.03 -23.64 4.10
C GLY A 528 -16.81 -24.95 4.06
N LYS A 529 -16.87 -25.70 5.16
CA LYS A 529 -17.64 -26.96 5.26
C LYS A 529 -19.04 -26.68 5.79
N PRO A 530 -20.12 -27.18 5.15
CA PRO A 530 -21.47 -27.06 5.65
C PRO A 530 -21.61 -27.83 6.97
N LEU A 531 -22.10 -27.15 8.01
CA LEU A 531 -22.26 -27.69 9.35
C LEU A 531 -23.74 -27.84 9.72
N ILE A 532 -24.56 -26.86 9.32
CA ILE A 532 -26.02 -26.87 9.45
C ILE A 532 -26.60 -26.48 8.09
N ASP A 533 -27.61 -27.20 7.63
CA ASP A 533 -28.35 -26.89 6.39
C ASP A 533 -29.83 -27.23 6.58
N ASN A 534 -30.59 -26.21 7.04
CA ASN A 534 -32.03 -26.28 7.21
C ASN A 534 -32.64 -25.04 6.53
N TRP A 535 -32.69 -25.06 5.21
CA TRP A 535 -33.21 -23.95 4.39
C TRP A 535 -34.67 -24.19 4.03
N THR A 536 -35.51 -24.27 5.09
CA THR A 536 -36.96 -24.51 5.00
C THR A 536 -37.70 -23.62 5.97
N ASP A 537 -38.97 -23.28 5.67
CA ASP A 537 -39.83 -22.55 6.60
C ASP A 537 -40.11 -23.41 7.83
N HIS A 538 -39.91 -22.87 9.00
CA HIS A 538 -40.20 -23.54 10.29
C HIS A 538 -40.32 -22.53 11.43
N SER A 539 -41.13 -22.87 12.43
CA SER A 539 -41.16 -22.11 13.68
C SER A 539 -39.85 -22.27 14.48
N LYS A 540 -39.65 -21.40 15.45
CA LYS A 540 -38.44 -21.37 16.30
C LYS A 540 -37.98 -22.76 16.72
N ARG A 541 -36.73 -23.11 16.35
CA ARG A 541 -36.10 -24.38 16.71
C ARG A 541 -34.57 -24.25 16.79
N ASP A 542 -33.97 -25.25 17.46
CA ASP A 542 -32.51 -25.42 17.47
C ASP A 542 -32.09 -26.40 16.38
N ASP A 543 -31.08 -26.04 15.60
CA ASP A 543 -30.31 -26.94 14.74
C ASP A 543 -28.85 -26.99 15.23
N THR A 544 -28.20 -28.16 15.15
CA THR A 544 -26.88 -28.36 15.73
C THR A 544 -25.90 -29.00 14.74
N GLY A 545 -24.65 -28.60 14.83
CA GLY A 545 -23.57 -29.22 14.07
C GLY A 545 -22.27 -29.24 14.88
N GLN A 546 -21.46 -30.30 14.68
CA GLN A 546 -20.20 -30.48 15.41
C GLN A 546 -19.01 -30.44 14.46
N VAL A 547 -17.94 -29.78 14.91
CA VAL A 547 -16.68 -29.71 14.18
C VAL A 547 -15.50 -29.67 15.15
N ALA A 548 -14.43 -30.40 14.84
CA ALA A 548 -13.17 -30.28 15.55
C ALA A 548 -12.39 -29.07 15.01
N LEU A 549 -12.08 -28.11 15.87
CA LEU A 549 -11.31 -26.92 15.54
C LEU A 549 -9.94 -26.97 16.22
N SER A 550 -8.93 -26.43 15.55
CA SER A 550 -7.65 -26.12 16.19
C SER A 550 -7.80 -24.88 17.07
N ALA A 551 -6.83 -24.57 17.92
CA ALA A 551 -6.75 -23.25 18.52
C ALA A 551 -6.42 -22.22 17.44
N GLY A 552 -7.10 -21.08 17.44
CA GLY A 552 -6.94 -20.00 16.45
C GLY A 552 -8.25 -19.56 15.82
N THR A 553 -8.16 -18.85 14.69
CA THR A 553 -9.32 -18.33 13.96
C THR A 553 -9.75 -19.25 12.84
N HIS A 554 -11.06 -19.43 12.68
CA HIS A 554 -11.71 -20.27 11.68
C HIS A 554 -12.72 -19.42 10.91
N ASP A 555 -12.83 -19.63 9.60
CA ASP A 555 -13.82 -18.94 8.78
C ASP A 555 -15.23 -19.38 9.17
N ILE A 556 -16.15 -18.42 9.33
CA ILE A 556 -17.55 -18.69 9.61
C ILE A 556 -18.46 -17.94 8.63
N LYS A 557 -19.47 -18.61 8.12
CA LYS A 557 -20.56 -18.02 7.35
C LYS A 557 -21.88 -18.57 7.84
N MET A 558 -22.81 -17.68 8.17
CA MET A 558 -24.20 -18.03 8.47
C MET A 558 -25.13 -17.29 7.51
N GLU A 559 -26.11 -17.98 6.97
CA GLU A 559 -27.20 -17.42 6.19
C GLU A 559 -28.52 -17.75 6.87
N PHE A 560 -29.42 -16.79 6.86
CA PHE A 560 -30.74 -16.86 7.48
C PHE A 560 -31.75 -16.20 6.56
N TYR A 561 -33.00 -16.67 6.56
CA TYR A 561 -34.10 -15.95 6.00
C TYR A 561 -35.34 -16.06 6.89
N ASP A 562 -36.17 -15.03 6.78
CA ASP A 562 -37.54 -14.96 7.29
C ASP A 562 -38.52 -14.94 6.12
N SER A 563 -39.53 -15.77 6.15
CA SER A 563 -40.60 -15.82 5.14
C SER A 563 -41.92 -15.13 5.63
N GLY A 564 -41.95 -14.69 6.88
CA GLY A 564 -43.04 -13.93 7.46
C GLY A 564 -43.38 -14.32 8.91
N TYR A 565 -44.09 -13.46 9.61
CA TYR A 565 -44.47 -13.52 11.02
C TYR A 565 -43.35 -13.17 11.99
N ASP A 566 -42.83 -14.13 12.77
CA ASP A 566 -41.81 -13.91 13.77
C ASP A 566 -40.44 -14.28 13.21
N ALA A 567 -39.44 -13.37 13.31
CA ALA A 567 -38.08 -13.58 12.84
C ALA A 567 -37.12 -13.68 14.01
N ILE A 568 -36.39 -14.78 14.12
CA ILE A 568 -35.37 -15.03 15.15
C ILE A 568 -34.11 -15.61 14.53
N ALA A 569 -32.95 -15.06 14.89
CA ALA A 569 -31.64 -15.61 14.51
C ALA A 569 -30.65 -15.51 15.66
N GLU A 570 -30.26 -16.67 16.21
CA GLU A 570 -29.25 -16.76 17.26
C GLU A 570 -28.17 -17.77 16.87
N LEU A 571 -26.91 -17.45 17.19
CA LEU A 571 -25.74 -18.33 16.99
C LEU A 571 -25.04 -18.58 18.32
N ARG A 572 -25.11 -19.82 18.77
CA ARG A 572 -24.50 -20.29 20.00
C ARG A 572 -23.43 -21.32 19.74
N TRP A 573 -22.56 -21.53 20.70
CA TRP A 573 -21.62 -22.64 20.73
C TRP A 573 -21.48 -23.24 22.11
N GLU A 574 -20.91 -24.44 22.15
CA GLU A 574 -20.46 -25.14 23.35
C GLU A 574 -19.26 -26.03 23.00
N SER A 575 -18.41 -26.32 23.98
CA SER A 575 -17.32 -27.30 23.89
C SER A 575 -17.05 -27.91 25.26
N PRO A 576 -16.17 -28.89 25.41
CA PRO A 576 -15.80 -29.41 26.73
C PRO A 576 -15.34 -28.35 27.74
N SER A 577 -14.78 -27.24 27.25
CA SER A 577 -14.33 -26.12 28.09
C SER A 577 -15.27 -24.90 28.10
N ILE A 578 -16.32 -24.89 27.28
CA ILE A 578 -17.24 -23.75 27.12
C ILE A 578 -18.69 -24.25 27.29
N PRO A 579 -19.47 -23.73 28.27
CA PRO A 579 -20.88 -24.03 28.38
C PRO A 579 -21.66 -23.39 27.20
N ARG A 580 -22.81 -23.96 26.85
CA ARG A 580 -23.66 -23.40 25.79
C ARG A 580 -24.01 -21.94 26.05
N GLN A 581 -23.65 -21.08 25.11
CA GLN A 581 -23.85 -19.63 25.17
C GLN A 581 -23.90 -19.02 23.78
N ILE A 582 -24.45 -17.82 23.63
CA ILE A 582 -24.24 -16.98 22.44
C ILE A 582 -22.75 -16.80 22.25
N ILE A 583 -22.25 -16.92 21.02
CA ILE A 583 -20.83 -16.64 20.74
C ILE A 583 -20.58 -15.17 21.06
N PRO A 584 -19.71 -14.85 22.03
CA PRO A 584 -19.51 -13.48 22.44
C PRO A 584 -18.72 -12.68 21.39
N ALA A 585 -18.94 -11.36 21.37
CA ALA A 585 -18.38 -10.47 20.35
C ALA A 585 -16.85 -10.57 20.21
N GLU A 586 -16.12 -10.73 21.32
CA GLU A 586 -14.67 -10.88 21.35
C GLU A 586 -14.16 -12.20 20.74
N LYS A 587 -15.06 -13.14 20.44
CA LYS A 587 -14.76 -14.40 19.74
C LYS A 587 -15.17 -14.36 18.27
N LEU A 588 -15.76 -13.27 17.81
CA LEU A 588 -16.13 -13.04 16.42
C LEU A 588 -15.31 -11.89 15.86
N LEU A 589 -14.82 -12.06 14.64
CA LEU A 589 -14.03 -11.04 13.95
C LEU A 589 -14.63 -10.82 12.56
N ALA A 590 -14.91 -9.56 12.23
CA ALA A 590 -15.34 -9.20 10.89
C ALA A 590 -14.17 -9.43 9.91
N GLY A 591 -14.43 -10.11 8.84
CA GLY A 591 -13.44 -10.44 7.81
C GLY A 591 -13.13 -9.25 6.91
#